data_a1aadc5d7854dee195f1a73482b4eb7b
#
_entry.id   a1aadc5d7854dee195f1a73482b4eb7b
#
_cell.length_a   1.000
_cell.length_b   1.000
_cell.length_c   1.000
_cell.angle_alpha   90.00
_cell.angle_beta   90.00
_cell.angle_gamma   90.00
#
_symmetry.space_group_name_H-M   'P 1'
#
loop_
_entity.id
_entity.type
_entity.pdbx_description
1 polymer ?
#
loop_
_entity_poly.entity_id
_entity_poly.type
_entity_poly.pdbx_seq_one_letter_code
_entity_poly.pdbx_strand_id
1 'polypeptide(L)'
;MSNTISPKSNQMPVGSVQCENTSLNLLKANDFVAKAIRERLSDICVINICSSPGSGKTTLMQETGKRLGKKINIAVLVGDPETERDAVRMREVGINALQIVTGGMCHIEAQMILQALDHINLDNVDLLFIENVGNLVCPAAFDLGEDYRVTLLAATEGDDKPKKYPRMFLTSEMMVVSKADLLPYVPFSVDAVTKDAREVNPNLEVISISSLKGDGLDQWCDWLQEKVNAKKSAASVS
;
A
#
# COMPACT_ATOMS: atom_id res chain seq x y z
N MET A 1 42.66 -44.23 -32.37
CA MET A 1 42.80 -43.16 -31.38
C MET A 1 41.43 -42.57 -31.22
N SER A 2 40.68 -43.03 -30.23
CA SER A 2 39.31 -42.59 -29.93
C SER A 2 39.34 -41.63 -28.75
N ASN A 3 39.04 -40.35 -29.02
CA ASN A 3 38.91 -39.31 -27.97
C ASN A 3 37.46 -39.37 -27.47
N THR A 4 37.25 -39.97 -26.33
CA THR A 4 36.03 -39.88 -25.52
C THR A 4 36.07 -38.61 -24.67
N ILE A 5 35.25 -37.64 -25.01
CA ILE A 5 35.03 -36.45 -24.18
C ILE A 5 33.97 -36.82 -23.14
N SER A 6 34.40 -36.93 -21.87
CA SER A 6 33.48 -37.04 -20.71
C SER A 6 32.74 -35.73 -20.49
N PRO A 7 31.43 -35.77 -20.20
CA PRO A 7 30.71 -34.56 -19.82
C PRO A 7 31.20 -34.08 -18.44
N LYS A 8 31.63 -32.82 -18.35
CA LYS A 8 31.92 -32.16 -17.07
C LYS A 8 30.66 -32.11 -16.26
N SER A 9 30.63 -32.79 -15.10
CA SER A 9 29.60 -32.67 -14.10
C SER A 9 29.59 -31.23 -13.57
N ASN A 10 28.50 -30.55 -13.82
CA ASN A 10 28.21 -29.21 -13.26
C ASN A 10 27.90 -29.39 -11.76
N GLN A 11 28.94 -29.64 -10.94
CA GLN A 11 28.78 -29.63 -9.49
C GLN A 11 28.79 -28.17 -9.02
N MET A 12 27.66 -27.72 -8.49
CA MET A 12 27.56 -26.43 -7.81
C MET A 12 28.44 -26.40 -6.56
N PRO A 13 29.03 -25.22 -6.22
CA PRO A 13 29.85 -25.09 -5.02
C PRO A 13 29.02 -25.40 -3.78
N VAL A 14 29.58 -26.18 -2.86
CA VAL A 14 28.96 -26.52 -1.57
C VAL A 14 28.75 -25.23 -0.80
N GLY A 15 27.46 -24.84 -0.56
CA GLY A 15 27.08 -23.63 0.17
C GLY A 15 26.26 -22.60 -0.60
N SER A 16 25.99 -22.80 -1.91
CA SER A 16 25.05 -21.94 -2.64
C SER A 16 23.62 -22.49 -2.56
N VAL A 17 22.75 -21.78 -1.83
CA VAL A 17 21.30 -22.04 -1.85
C VAL A 17 20.69 -21.27 -3.01
N GLN A 18 19.89 -21.90 -3.87
CA GLN A 18 19.10 -21.23 -4.90
C GLN A 18 17.94 -20.48 -4.23
N CYS A 19 18.19 -19.28 -3.74
CA CYS A 19 17.14 -18.44 -3.13
C CYS A 19 16.09 -17.95 -4.14
N GLU A 20 16.41 -17.87 -5.42
CA GLU A 20 15.52 -17.34 -6.46
C GLU A 20 14.22 -18.13 -6.64
N ASN A 21 14.27 -19.45 -6.60
CA ASN A 21 13.07 -20.28 -6.79
C ASN A 21 12.12 -20.24 -5.60
N THR A 22 12.63 -20.02 -4.39
CA THR A 22 11.81 -19.96 -3.17
C THR A 22 11.03 -18.66 -3.09
N SER A 23 11.66 -17.51 -3.37
CA SER A 23 11.01 -16.21 -3.37
C SER A 23 9.96 -16.06 -4.49
N LEU A 24 10.23 -16.59 -5.69
CA LEU A 24 9.25 -16.62 -6.77
C LEU A 24 8.02 -17.49 -6.44
N ASN A 25 8.21 -18.61 -5.75
CA ASN A 25 7.11 -19.46 -5.33
C ASN A 25 6.26 -18.81 -4.23
N LEU A 26 6.87 -18.09 -3.30
CA LEU A 26 6.17 -17.30 -2.27
C LEU A 26 5.31 -16.20 -2.91
N LEU A 27 5.84 -15.43 -3.85
CA LEU A 27 5.08 -14.38 -4.53
C LEU A 27 3.91 -14.97 -5.35
N LYS A 28 4.11 -16.09 -6.07
CA LYS A 28 3.01 -16.76 -6.78
C LYS A 28 1.91 -17.26 -5.85
N ALA A 29 2.28 -17.80 -4.69
CA ALA A 29 1.32 -18.23 -3.68
C ALA A 29 0.54 -17.04 -3.12
N ASN A 30 1.23 -15.92 -2.86
CA ASN A 30 0.61 -14.67 -2.44
C ASN A 30 -0.38 -14.14 -3.49
N ASP A 31 0.01 -14.12 -4.78
CA ASP A 31 -0.83 -13.62 -5.88
C ASP A 31 -2.10 -14.48 -6.03
N PHE A 32 -2.02 -15.77 -5.81
CA PHE A 32 -3.19 -16.66 -5.80
C PHE A 32 -4.17 -16.28 -4.68
N VAL A 33 -3.68 -16.00 -3.48
CA VAL A 33 -4.51 -15.55 -2.34
C VAL A 33 -5.06 -14.15 -2.61
N ALA A 34 -4.25 -13.23 -3.16
CA ALA A 34 -4.69 -11.88 -3.52
C ALA A 34 -5.86 -11.89 -4.51
N LYS A 35 -5.87 -12.84 -5.47
CA LYS A 35 -7.00 -13.03 -6.37
C LYS A 35 -8.29 -13.41 -5.62
N ALA A 36 -8.21 -14.35 -4.67
CA ALA A 36 -9.36 -14.74 -3.85
C ALA A 36 -9.88 -13.58 -2.99
N ILE A 37 -8.98 -12.70 -2.49
CA ILE A 37 -9.38 -11.49 -1.78
C ILE A 37 -10.15 -10.55 -2.70
N ARG A 38 -9.71 -10.30 -3.94
CA ARG A 38 -10.43 -9.47 -4.91
C ARG A 38 -11.82 -10.02 -5.24
N GLU A 39 -11.94 -11.33 -5.35
CA GLU A 39 -13.25 -11.97 -5.57
C GLU A 39 -14.18 -11.78 -4.35
N ARG A 40 -13.65 -11.94 -3.14
CA ARG A 40 -14.39 -11.74 -1.88
C ARG A 40 -14.81 -10.28 -1.66
N LEU A 41 -14.01 -9.31 -2.11
CA LEU A 41 -14.22 -7.87 -1.96
C LEU A 41 -14.65 -7.21 -3.27
N SER A 42 -15.38 -7.94 -4.12
CA SER A 42 -15.75 -7.47 -5.47
C SER A 42 -16.60 -6.20 -5.49
N ASP A 43 -17.35 -5.92 -4.43
CA ASP A 43 -18.22 -4.76 -4.24
C ASP A 43 -17.63 -3.65 -3.34
N ILE A 44 -16.48 -3.91 -2.71
CA ILE A 44 -15.78 -2.98 -1.81
C ILE A 44 -14.54 -2.42 -2.54
N CYS A 45 -14.38 -1.10 -2.55
CA CYS A 45 -13.15 -0.47 -3.04
C CYS A 45 -12.02 -0.68 -2.04
N VAL A 46 -10.92 -1.29 -2.46
CA VAL A 46 -9.78 -1.61 -1.58
C VAL A 46 -8.57 -0.75 -1.95
N ILE A 47 -8.05 0.01 -0.98
CA ILE A 47 -6.89 0.88 -1.17
C ILE A 47 -5.77 0.51 -0.20
N ASN A 48 -4.61 0.13 -0.74
CA ASN A 48 -3.41 -0.16 0.02
C ASN A 48 -2.56 1.11 0.18
N ILE A 49 -2.36 1.56 1.42
CA ILE A 49 -1.59 2.76 1.77
C ILE A 49 -0.18 2.35 2.22
N CYS A 50 0.80 2.67 1.40
CA CYS A 50 2.23 2.38 1.64
C CYS A 50 2.99 3.67 1.96
N SER A 51 4.01 3.61 2.81
CA SER A 51 4.90 4.74 3.11
C SER A 51 6.10 4.32 3.95
N SER A 52 7.04 5.23 4.16
CA SER A 52 7.99 5.13 5.27
C SER A 52 7.29 5.26 6.63
N PRO A 53 7.93 4.83 7.73
CA PRO A 53 7.43 5.10 9.08
C PRO A 53 7.27 6.59 9.34
N GLY A 54 6.19 6.96 10.05
CA GLY A 54 5.96 8.36 10.43
C GLY A 54 5.53 9.31 9.30
N SER A 55 5.23 8.83 8.09
CA SER A 55 4.75 9.68 6.97
C SER A 55 3.33 10.21 7.14
N GLY A 56 2.58 9.74 8.15
CA GLY A 56 1.24 10.27 8.47
C GLY A 56 0.07 9.48 7.88
N LYS A 57 0.24 8.19 7.55
CA LYS A 57 -0.84 7.31 7.06
C LYS A 57 -2.06 7.34 7.96
N THR A 58 -1.88 6.98 9.23
CA THR A 58 -2.95 6.94 10.25
C THR A 58 -3.69 8.28 10.36
N THR A 59 -2.95 9.40 10.36
CA THR A 59 -3.55 10.73 10.43
C THR A 59 -4.36 11.07 9.18
N LEU A 60 -3.87 10.72 7.98
CA LEU A 60 -4.60 10.92 6.72
C LEU A 60 -5.92 10.14 6.73
N MET A 61 -5.91 8.88 7.16
CA MET A 61 -7.12 8.07 7.22
C MET A 61 -8.11 8.57 8.28
N GLN A 62 -7.63 9.06 9.43
CA GLN A 62 -8.49 9.70 10.44
C GLN A 62 -9.19 10.94 9.86
N GLU A 63 -8.45 11.83 9.18
CA GLU A 63 -9.04 13.02 8.54
C GLU A 63 -9.99 12.65 7.39
N THR A 64 -9.69 11.58 6.65
CA THR A 64 -10.60 11.00 5.65
C THR A 64 -11.91 10.55 6.30
N GLY A 65 -11.84 9.80 7.39
CA GLY A 65 -13.02 9.33 8.12
C GLY A 65 -13.90 10.47 8.64
N LYS A 66 -13.30 11.53 9.17
CA LYS A 66 -14.03 12.72 9.62
C LYS A 66 -14.78 13.43 8.48
N ARG A 67 -14.21 13.46 7.27
CA ARG A 67 -14.77 14.17 6.10
C ARG A 67 -15.77 13.31 5.32
N LEU A 68 -15.46 12.03 5.12
CA LEU A 68 -16.24 11.13 4.28
C LEU A 68 -17.11 10.14 5.04
N GLY A 69 -16.89 9.87 6.32
CA GLY A 69 -17.59 8.83 7.08
C GLY A 69 -19.10 9.00 7.22
N LYS A 70 -19.65 10.16 6.80
CA LYS A 70 -21.12 10.37 6.68
C LYS A 70 -21.65 10.06 5.27
N LYS A 71 -20.77 9.88 4.28
CA LYS A 71 -21.11 9.67 2.87
C LYS A 71 -20.78 8.26 2.40
N ILE A 72 -19.69 7.70 2.91
CA ILE A 72 -19.22 6.35 2.62
C ILE A 72 -18.79 5.65 3.91
N ASN A 73 -19.08 4.37 4.01
CA ASN A 73 -18.68 3.55 5.14
C ASN A 73 -17.25 3.06 4.94
N ILE A 74 -16.37 3.41 5.89
CA ILE A 74 -14.94 3.13 5.81
C ILE A 74 -14.57 2.08 6.86
N ALA A 75 -13.79 1.08 6.44
CA ALA A 75 -13.09 0.15 7.32
C ALA A 75 -11.59 0.22 7.07
N VAL A 76 -10.78 -0.18 8.06
CA VAL A 76 -9.32 -0.15 7.97
C VAL A 76 -8.72 -1.44 8.55
N LEU A 77 -7.86 -2.09 7.78
CA LEU A 77 -6.94 -3.11 8.27
C LEU A 77 -5.58 -2.44 8.51
N VAL A 78 -5.10 -2.47 9.74
CA VAL A 78 -3.85 -1.77 10.12
C VAL A 78 -2.75 -2.79 10.33
N GLY A 79 -1.69 -2.75 9.51
CA GLY A 79 -0.50 -3.58 9.68
C GLY A 79 0.55 -2.89 10.52
N ASP A 80 0.88 -3.50 11.65
CA ASP A 80 1.97 -3.03 12.52
C ASP A 80 2.76 -4.23 13.07
N PRO A 81 4.09 -4.11 13.26
CA PRO A 81 4.89 -5.21 13.79
C PRO A 81 4.48 -5.67 15.20
N GLU A 82 4.05 -4.76 16.08
CA GLU A 82 3.91 -5.06 17.50
C GLU A 82 2.74 -4.37 18.22
N THR A 83 2.21 -3.22 17.73
CA THR A 83 1.32 -2.36 18.52
C THR A 83 -0.08 -2.23 17.91
N GLU A 84 -1.11 -2.04 18.78
CA GLU A 84 -2.49 -1.76 18.37
C GLU A 84 -2.83 -0.26 18.33
N ARG A 85 -1.84 0.61 18.50
CA ARG A 85 -2.07 2.05 18.69
C ARG A 85 -2.81 2.70 17.52
N ASP A 86 -2.46 2.34 16.29
CA ASP A 86 -3.07 2.96 15.12
C ASP A 86 -4.51 2.47 14.88
N ALA A 87 -4.82 1.21 15.13
CA ALA A 87 -6.19 0.72 15.10
C ALA A 87 -7.07 1.36 16.21
N VAL A 88 -6.53 1.56 17.41
CA VAL A 88 -7.22 2.29 18.50
C VAL A 88 -7.54 3.72 18.04
N ARG A 89 -6.58 4.44 17.49
CA ARG A 89 -6.77 5.81 16.97
C ARG A 89 -7.84 5.89 15.88
N MET A 90 -7.96 4.87 15.03
CA MET A 90 -9.03 4.81 14.02
C MET A 90 -10.40 4.63 14.68
N ARG A 91 -10.50 3.72 15.65
CA ARG A 91 -11.76 3.48 16.38
C ARG A 91 -12.24 4.71 17.17
N GLU A 92 -11.32 5.51 17.72
CA GLU A 92 -11.63 6.76 18.43
C GLU A 92 -12.35 7.79 17.54
N VAL A 93 -12.15 7.77 16.24
CA VAL A 93 -12.86 8.63 15.27
C VAL A 93 -14.05 7.92 14.59
N GLY A 94 -14.45 6.76 15.11
CA GLY A 94 -15.64 6.02 14.64
C GLY A 94 -15.40 5.17 13.39
N ILE A 95 -14.14 4.94 13.00
CA ILE A 95 -13.81 4.05 11.88
C ILE A 95 -13.73 2.60 12.39
N ASN A 96 -14.37 1.67 11.67
CA ASN A 96 -14.22 0.24 11.91
C ASN A 96 -12.79 -0.19 11.56
N ALA A 97 -11.98 -0.55 12.56
CA ALA A 97 -10.57 -0.87 12.36
C ALA A 97 -10.14 -2.15 13.08
N LEU A 98 -9.42 -3.00 12.36
CA LEU A 98 -8.81 -4.23 12.85
C LEU A 98 -7.29 -4.17 12.71
N GLN A 99 -6.58 -4.56 13.76
CA GLN A 99 -5.11 -4.66 13.76
C GLN A 99 -4.66 -6.00 13.20
N ILE A 100 -3.67 -5.96 12.30
CA ILE A 100 -2.90 -7.12 11.84
C ILE A 100 -1.52 -7.02 12.48
N VAL A 101 -1.20 -7.93 13.39
CA VAL A 101 0.14 -8.03 14.00
C VAL A 101 1.01 -8.88 13.07
N THR A 102 2.04 -8.27 12.47
CA THR A 102 2.87 -8.94 11.46
C THR A 102 4.01 -9.78 12.07
N GLY A 103 4.19 -9.75 13.41
CA GLY A 103 5.21 -10.56 14.08
C GLY A 103 6.65 -10.19 13.68
N GLY A 104 6.91 -8.88 13.50
CA GLY A 104 8.21 -8.37 13.12
C GLY A 104 8.46 -8.33 11.60
N MET A 105 7.53 -8.78 10.76
CA MET A 105 7.65 -8.60 9.30
C MET A 105 7.47 -7.15 8.90
N CYS A 106 8.24 -6.73 7.91
CA CYS A 106 8.26 -5.36 7.40
C CYS A 106 7.22 -5.09 6.30
N HIS A 107 6.24 -5.99 6.12
CA HIS A 107 5.13 -5.90 5.16
C HIS A 107 3.98 -6.81 5.58
N ILE A 108 2.83 -6.62 4.95
CA ILE A 108 1.68 -7.53 5.03
C ILE A 108 1.72 -8.46 3.81
N GLU A 109 1.31 -9.71 4.00
CA GLU A 109 1.08 -10.70 2.94
C GLU A 109 -0.43 -10.90 2.74
N ALA A 110 -0.84 -11.34 1.53
CA ALA A 110 -2.25 -11.58 1.22
C ALA A 110 -2.92 -12.57 2.18
N GLN A 111 -2.19 -13.58 2.66
CA GLN A 111 -2.72 -14.54 3.63
C GLN A 111 -3.13 -13.89 4.95
N MET A 112 -2.43 -12.83 5.39
CA MET A 112 -2.79 -12.09 6.60
C MET A 112 -4.07 -11.27 6.39
N ILE A 113 -4.21 -10.67 5.20
CA ILE A 113 -5.45 -9.98 4.82
C ILE A 113 -6.62 -10.96 4.83
N LEU A 114 -6.47 -12.12 4.15
CA LEU A 114 -7.53 -13.11 4.06
C LEU A 114 -8.01 -13.56 5.45
N GLN A 115 -7.08 -13.79 6.39
CA GLN A 115 -7.40 -14.11 7.78
C GLN A 115 -8.09 -12.95 8.52
N ALA A 116 -7.62 -11.73 8.32
CA ALA A 116 -8.20 -10.54 8.95
C ALA A 116 -9.66 -10.30 8.49
N LEU A 117 -9.98 -10.64 7.23
CA LEU A 117 -11.34 -10.52 6.70
C LEU A 117 -12.37 -11.41 7.40
N ASP A 118 -11.95 -12.44 8.12
CA ASP A 118 -12.84 -13.29 8.94
C ASP A 118 -13.15 -12.68 10.32
N HIS A 119 -12.45 -11.61 10.69
CA HIS A 119 -12.54 -10.98 12.01
C HIS A 119 -13.01 -9.52 11.98
N ILE A 120 -13.22 -8.94 10.81
CA ILE A 120 -13.74 -7.58 10.64
C ILE A 120 -15.15 -7.63 10.04
N ASN A 121 -16.09 -6.87 10.60
CA ASN A 121 -17.39 -6.71 9.97
C ASN A 121 -17.27 -5.75 8.78
N LEU A 122 -17.62 -6.23 7.59
CA LEU A 122 -17.61 -5.46 6.35
C LEU A 122 -19.03 -5.17 5.82
N ASP A 123 -20.09 -5.40 6.62
CA ASP A 123 -21.45 -5.10 6.23
C ASP A 123 -21.58 -3.61 5.87
N ASN A 124 -22.07 -3.34 4.67
CA ASN A 124 -22.24 -1.98 4.13
C ASN A 124 -20.94 -1.14 4.02
N VAL A 125 -19.76 -1.75 4.06
CA VAL A 125 -18.50 -1.05 3.83
C VAL A 125 -18.37 -0.73 2.34
N ASP A 126 -18.05 0.52 2.04
CA ASP A 126 -17.82 1.02 0.67
C ASP A 126 -16.33 1.08 0.33
N LEU A 127 -15.51 1.36 1.34
CA LEU A 127 -14.06 1.58 1.21
C LEU A 127 -13.32 0.83 2.32
N LEU A 128 -12.42 -0.05 1.93
CA LEU A 128 -11.48 -0.72 2.83
C LEU A 128 -10.08 -0.17 2.60
N PHE A 129 -9.51 0.47 3.61
CA PHE A 129 -8.08 0.77 3.61
C PHE A 129 -7.28 -0.40 4.18
N ILE A 130 -6.15 -0.68 3.56
CA ILE A 130 -5.07 -1.49 4.12
C ILE A 130 -3.93 -0.52 4.46
N GLU A 131 -3.73 -0.21 5.74
CA GLU A 131 -2.55 0.52 6.20
C GLU A 131 -1.38 -0.46 6.26
N ASN A 132 -0.47 -0.39 5.29
CA ASN A 132 0.70 -1.26 5.27
C ASN A 132 1.74 -0.85 6.31
N VAL A 133 2.61 -1.78 6.68
CA VAL A 133 3.77 -1.51 7.53
C VAL A 133 4.62 -0.39 6.90
N GLY A 134 5.19 0.47 7.75
CA GLY A 134 6.04 1.57 7.30
C GLY A 134 7.32 1.09 6.63
N ASN A 135 7.29 0.89 5.32
CA ASN A 135 8.40 0.44 4.48
C ASN A 135 8.12 0.73 3.01
N LEU A 136 9.13 1.18 2.25
CA LEU A 136 9.01 1.45 0.81
C LEU A 136 9.60 0.34 -0.08
N VAL A 137 10.14 -0.73 0.50
CA VAL A 137 10.81 -1.82 -0.24
C VAL A 137 9.94 -3.05 -0.29
N CYS A 138 9.73 -3.70 0.85
CA CYS A 138 9.04 -4.99 0.93
C CYS A 138 7.59 -4.93 0.44
N PRO A 139 6.74 -3.97 0.85
CA PRO A 139 5.34 -3.91 0.43
C PRO A 139 5.14 -3.79 -1.08
N ALA A 140 6.10 -3.20 -1.80
CA ALA A 140 6.02 -3.07 -3.26
C ALA A 140 6.03 -4.42 -4.02
N ALA A 141 6.43 -5.51 -3.36
CA ALA A 141 6.51 -6.83 -3.98
C ALA A 141 5.22 -7.65 -3.84
N PHE A 142 4.36 -7.30 -2.88
CA PHE A 142 3.20 -8.10 -2.50
C PHE A 142 1.91 -7.44 -2.96
N ASP A 143 1.13 -8.20 -3.71
CA ASP A 143 -0.25 -7.91 -4.04
C ASP A 143 -1.14 -8.34 -2.86
N LEU A 144 -1.97 -7.46 -2.34
CA LEU A 144 -2.85 -7.73 -1.20
C LEU A 144 -4.32 -7.91 -1.63
N GLY A 145 -4.60 -7.93 -2.94
CA GLY A 145 -5.94 -7.92 -3.47
C GLY A 145 -6.55 -6.52 -3.54
N GLU A 146 -5.73 -5.48 -3.38
CA GLU A 146 -6.15 -4.08 -3.51
C GLU A 146 -6.56 -3.72 -4.95
N ASP A 147 -7.50 -2.76 -5.08
CA ASP A 147 -7.84 -2.14 -6.36
C ASP A 147 -6.84 -1.03 -6.72
N TYR A 148 -6.36 -0.30 -5.70
CA TYR A 148 -5.44 0.83 -5.87
C TYR A 148 -4.37 0.81 -4.79
N ARG A 149 -3.17 1.20 -5.15
CA ARG A 149 -2.06 1.45 -4.22
C ARG A 149 -1.73 2.92 -4.19
N VAL A 150 -1.63 3.48 -2.98
CA VAL A 150 -1.26 4.86 -2.75
C VAL A 150 0.02 4.91 -1.93
N THR A 151 1.03 5.63 -2.41
CA THR A 151 2.27 5.83 -1.67
C THR A 151 2.31 7.22 -1.04
N LEU A 152 2.43 7.29 0.28
CA LEU A 152 2.70 8.54 0.98
C LEU A 152 4.20 8.78 1.08
N LEU A 153 4.60 9.99 0.75
CA LEU A 153 5.94 10.52 0.92
C LEU A 153 5.89 11.82 1.73
N ALA A 154 6.40 11.82 2.95
CA ALA A 154 6.39 13.04 3.75
C ALA A 154 7.44 14.04 3.25
N ALA A 155 7.10 15.34 3.25
CA ALA A 155 8.02 16.40 2.88
C ALA A 155 9.35 16.39 3.70
N THR A 156 9.35 15.71 4.84
CA THR A 156 10.52 15.56 5.73
C THR A 156 11.45 14.39 5.35
N GLU A 157 11.11 13.58 4.32
CA GLU A 157 11.87 12.36 4.01
C GLU A 157 12.91 12.53 2.88
N GLY A 158 12.88 13.67 2.19
CA GLY A 158 13.68 13.95 0.99
C GLY A 158 12.98 13.54 -0.31
N ASP A 159 13.28 14.27 -1.37
CA ASP A 159 12.60 14.18 -2.68
C ASP A 159 13.23 13.17 -3.64
N ASP A 160 14.27 12.44 -3.21
CA ASP A 160 14.96 11.41 -3.99
C ASP A 160 14.37 9.99 -3.90
N LYS A 161 13.28 9.82 -3.14
CA LYS A 161 12.67 8.51 -2.89
C LYS A 161 12.19 7.76 -4.13
N PRO A 162 11.60 8.42 -5.15
CA PRO A 162 11.20 7.69 -6.36
C PRO A 162 12.37 7.01 -7.08
N LYS A 163 13.53 7.65 -7.11
CA LYS A 163 14.75 7.05 -7.68
C LYS A 163 15.37 5.97 -6.81
N LYS A 164 15.25 6.09 -5.49
CA LYS A 164 15.77 5.08 -4.55
C LYS A 164 14.90 3.83 -4.45
N TYR A 165 13.58 4.00 -4.57
CA TYR A 165 12.58 2.93 -4.39
C TYR A 165 11.62 2.84 -5.58
N PRO A 166 12.12 2.72 -6.84
CA PRO A 166 11.30 2.89 -8.03
C PRO A 166 10.12 1.92 -8.10
N ARG A 167 10.29 0.68 -7.59
CA ARG A 167 9.21 -0.32 -7.63
C ARG A 167 7.96 0.14 -6.89
N MET A 168 8.09 0.83 -5.75
CA MET A 168 6.94 1.32 -4.99
C MET A 168 6.11 2.31 -5.81
N PHE A 169 6.78 3.27 -6.47
CA PHE A 169 6.10 4.29 -7.27
C PHE A 169 5.59 3.72 -8.60
N LEU A 170 6.29 2.74 -9.19
CA LEU A 170 5.85 2.05 -10.40
C LEU A 170 4.51 1.30 -10.18
N THR A 171 4.31 0.75 -9.00
CA THR A 171 3.11 -0.04 -8.65
C THR A 171 2.03 0.77 -7.95
N SER A 172 2.16 2.09 -7.88
CA SER A 172 1.18 3.00 -7.27
C SER A 172 0.39 3.76 -8.32
N GLU A 173 -0.89 4.00 -8.07
CA GLU A 173 -1.73 4.89 -8.86
C GLU A 173 -1.56 6.34 -8.44
N MET A 174 -1.27 6.57 -7.15
CA MET A 174 -1.10 7.92 -6.61
C MET A 174 0.08 8.01 -5.67
N MET A 175 0.79 9.14 -5.73
CA MET A 175 1.73 9.61 -4.72
C MET A 175 1.13 10.79 -3.96
N VAL A 176 1.05 10.66 -2.64
CA VAL A 176 0.64 11.75 -1.75
C VAL A 176 1.88 12.35 -1.10
N VAL A 177 2.20 13.60 -1.42
CA VAL A 177 3.20 14.37 -0.67
C VAL A 177 2.54 14.85 0.62
N SER A 178 2.79 14.16 1.71
CA SER A 178 2.20 14.46 3.02
C SER A 178 3.02 15.49 3.79
N LYS A 179 2.42 16.08 4.85
CA LYS A 179 3.02 17.14 5.66
C LYS A 179 3.42 18.36 4.83
N ALA A 180 2.58 18.72 3.85
CA ALA A 180 2.85 19.83 2.93
C ALA A 180 2.99 21.18 3.65
N ASP A 181 2.44 21.32 4.85
CA ASP A 181 2.64 22.48 5.73
C ASP A 181 4.11 22.70 6.15
N LEU A 182 4.95 21.67 6.04
CA LEU A 182 6.37 21.76 6.37
C LEU A 182 7.25 22.13 5.16
N LEU A 183 6.71 22.16 3.94
CA LEU A 183 7.47 22.50 2.72
C LEU A 183 8.29 23.81 2.84
N PRO A 184 7.80 24.90 3.48
CA PRO A 184 8.60 26.10 3.65
C PRO A 184 9.85 25.95 4.55
N TYR A 185 9.96 24.85 5.30
CA TYR A 185 10.97 24.65 6.33
C TYR A 185 11.95 23.51 6.03
N VAL A 186 11.75 22.79 4.93
CA VAL A 186 12.54 21.62 4.55
C VAL A 186 13.06 21.73 3.13
N PRO A 187 14.25 21.16 2.80
CA PRO A 187 14.80 21.17 1.46
C PRO A 187 14.10 20.07 0.59
N PHE A 188 12.80 20.27 0.33
CA PHE A 188 11.98 19.35 -0.47
C PHE A 188 11.34 20.09 -1.64
N SER A 189 11.51 19.58 -2.84
CA SER A 189 10.90 20.13 -4.05
C SER A 189 9.79 19.20 -4.57
N VAL A 190 8.54 19.68 -4.50
CA VAL A 190 7.38 18.95 -5.05
C VAL A 190 7.54 18.73 -6.57
N ASP A 191 8.06 19.73 -7.29
CA ASP A 191 8.26 19.61 -8.74
C ASP A 191 9.35 18.58 -9.07
N ALA A 192 10.46 18.56 -8.32
CA ALA A 192 11.54 17.60 -8.53
C ALA A 192 11.06 16.17 -8.26
N VAL A 193 10.42 15.92 -7.11
CA VAL A 193 9.92 14.59 -6.77
C VAL A 193 8.83 14.11 -7.73
N THR A 194 7.97 15.02 -8.19
CA THR A 194 6.92 14.70 -9.18
C THR A 194 7.54 14.30 -10.52
N LYS A 195 8.55 15.03 -10.97
CA LYS A 195 9.29 14.69 -12.19
C LYS A 195 9.93 13.32 -12.06
N ASP A 196 10.68 13.08 -11.00
CA ASP A 196 11.37 11.82 -10.75
C ASP A 196 10.38 10.63 -10.63
N ALA A 197 9.25 10.85 -9.98
CA ALA A 197 8.21 9.83 -9.85
C ALA A 197 7.54 9.50 -11.19
N ARG A 198 7.31 10.50 -12.04
CA ARG A 198 6.74 10.32 -13.40
C ARG A 198 7.73 9.75 -14.40
N GLU A 199 9.04 9.89 -14.19
CA GLU A 199 10.05 9.14 -14.94
C GLU A 199 9.94 7.62 -14.67
N VAL A 200 9.52 7.23 -13.46
CA VAL A 200 9.28 5.83 -13.07
C VAL A 200 7.90 5.35 -13.51
N ASN A 201 6.88 6.16 -13.29
CA ASN A 201 5.48 5.85 -13.63
C ASN A 201 4.82 7.08 -14.26
N PRO A 202 4.74 7.15 -15.60
CA PRO A 202 4.18 8.31 -16.31
C PRO A 202 2.72 8.63 -15.97
N ASN A 203 1.95 7.64 -15.49
CA ASN A 203 0.54 7.77 -15.16
C ASN A 203 0.29 8.10 -13.68
N LEU A 204 1.35 8.25 -12.87
CA LEU A 204 1.23 8.47 -11.44
C LEU A 204 0.55 9.82 -11.15
N GLU A 205 -0.58 9.78 -10.46
CA GLU A 205 -1.22 10.96 -9.91
C GLU A 205 -0.42 11.48 -8.71
N VAL A 206 -0.30 12.81 -8.58
CA VAL A 206 0.45 13.41 -7.47
C VAL A 206 -0.38 14.52 -6.85
N ILE A 207 -0.57 14.43 -5.54
CA ILE A 207 -1.22 15.47 -4.74
C ILE A 207 -0.37 15.82 -3.51
N SER A 208 -0.46 17.06 -3.04
CA SER A 208 0.18 17.51 -1.80
C SER A 208 -0.88 17.73 -0.73
N ILE A 209 -0.66 17.18 0.47
CA ILE A 209 -1.63 17.21 1.57
C ILE A 209 -0.99 17.69 2.86
N SER A 210 -1.66 18.58 3.56
CA SER A 210 -1.46 18.82 4.99
C SER A 210 -2.66 18.30 5.77
N SER A 211 -2.55 17.14 6.38
CA SER A 211 -3.61 16.63 7.27
C SER A 211 -3.85 17.53 8.48
N LEU A 212 -2.85 18.32 8.87
CA LEU A 212 -2.95 19.25 10.01
C LEU A 212 -3.75 20.52 9.65
N LYS A 213 -3.49 21.10 8.45
CA LYS A 213 -4.15 22.33 7.99
C LYS A 213 -5.39 22.08 7.16
N GLY A 214 -5.54 20.87 6.62
CA GLY A 214 -6.65 20.49 5.74
C GLY A 214 -6.38 20.73 4.26
N ASP A 215 -5.23 21.29 3.89
CA ASP A 215 -4.88 21.56 2.50
C ASP A 215 -4.78 20.25 1.70
N GLY A 216 -5.37 20.22 0.50
CA GLY A 216 -5.36 19.07 -0.39
C GLY A 216 -6.28 17.91 0.01
N LEU A 217 -6.89 17.95 1.22
CA LEU A 217 -7.78 16.87 1.67
C LEU A 217 -9.07 16.76 0.85
N ASP A 218 -9.57 17.85 0.30
CA ASP A 218 -10.78 17.80 -0.54
C ASP A 218 -10.47 17.08 -1.85
N GLN A 219 -9.35 17.37 -2.51
CA GLN A 219 -8.91 16.66 -3.72
C GLN A 219 -8.71 15.16 -3.45
N TRP A 220 -8.13 14.81 -2.30
CA TRP A 220 -8.00 13.43 -1.85
C TRP A 220 -9.35 12.75 -1.67
N CYS A 221 -10.28 13.41 -0.99
CA CYS A 221 -11.62 12.88 -0.77
C CYS A 221 -12.42 12.69 -2.05
N ASP A 222 -12.30 13.62 -3.00
CA ASP A 222 -12.95 13.54 -4.32
C ASP A 222 -12.40 12.36 -5.11
N TRP A 223 -11.08 12.16 -5.11
CA TRP A 223 -10.45 10.99 -5.72
C TRP A 223 -10.97 9.68 -5.12
N LEU A 224 -11.06 9.58 -3.79
CA LEU A 224 -11.60 8.39 -3.12
C LEU A 224 -13.05 8.13 -3.52
N GLN A 225 -13.90 9.16 -3.56
CA GLN A 225 -15.30 9.02 -3.97
C GLN A 225 -15.41 8.53 -5.41
N GLU A 226 -14.57 9.05 -6.32
CA GLU A 226 -14.51 8.58 -7.71
C GLU A 226 -14.21 7.08 -7.78
N LYS A 227 -13.17 6.61 -7.04
CA LYS A 227 -12.77 5.19 -7.05
C LYS A 227 -13.84 4.28 -6.45
N VAL A 228 -14.48 4.70 -5.35
CA VAL A 228 -15.61 3.97 -4.75
C VAL A 228 -16.79 3.88 -5.72
N ASN A 229 -17.15 4.99 -6.39
CA ASN A 229 -18.25 4.99 -7.35
C ASN A 229 -17.95 4.11 -8.58
N ALA A 230 -16.71 4.13 -9.08
CA ALA A 230 -16.28 3.28 -10.19
C ALA A 230 -16.41 1.79 -9.81
N LYS A 231 -15.99 1.41 -8.60
CA LYS A 231 -16.10 0.02 -8.10
C LYS A 231 -17.56 -0.44 -8.03
N LYS A 232 -18.45 0.38 -7.43
CA LYS A 232 -19.88 0.09 -7.32
C LYS A 232 -20.55 -0.06 -8.69
N SER A 233 -20.18 0.79 -9.64
CA SER A 233 -20.70 0.73 -11.00
C SER A 233 -20.28 -0.56 -11.71
N ALA A 234 -19.05 -1.01 -11.54
CA ALA A 234 -18.57 -2.27 -12.10
C ALA A 234 -19.28 -3.48 -11.48
N ALA A 235 -19.49 -3.50 -10.16
CA ALA A 235 -20.18 -4.57 -9.45
C ALA A 235 -21.67 -4.70 -9.84
N SER A 236 -22.31 -3.59 -10.22
CA SER A 236 -23.74 -3.61 -10.63
C SER A 236 -23.99 -4.13 -12.05
N VAL A 237 -22.94 -4.37 -12.84
CA VAL A 237 -22.99 -4.86 -14.24
C VAL A 237 -22.63 -6.34 -14.33
N SER A 238 -22.05 -6.90 -13.27
CA SER A 238 -21.62 -8.32 -13.17
C SER A 238 -22.72 -9.20 -12.61
#